data_915b957b9d83e7f95c44c724ada57ff7
#
_entry.id   915b957b9d83e7f95c44c724ada57ff7
#
_cell.length_a   1.000
_cell.length_b   1.000
_cell.length_c   1.000
_cell.angle_alpha   90.00
_cell.angle_beta   90.00
_cell.angle_gamma   90.00
#
_symmetry.space_group_name_H-M   'P 1'
#
loop_
_entity.id
_entity.type
_entity.pdbx_description
1 polymer ?
#
loop_
_entity_poly.entity_id
_entity_poly.type
_entity_poly.pdbx_seq_one_letter_code
_entity_poly.pdbx_strand_id
1 'polypeptide(L)'
;MFWLSTKYILGKFANFHDHDLSFDLTKSPILNAPSGKYQLIRKGERIPENTFIYRLTHPLGEFVLDNAKGLQTPKQFIQFDYSQYGQKVTLLEGLKGQKGWLSITVLSLDSFQEEEHIVITAMTDDGRVLDVDLCERLLQVNATVLSDVVDTIPDLFQANIDKQYQVALNHALELNDEFFRKERDKLEQWAEDSLLAVEKMLEDIKLKISSLKRESRKAPDIETEKRLQEEIQKAEKEKRRMRQQVFDIEDEIADKRDAMIDALEQRLHRSSKAENLFVVKWKVI
;
A
#
# COMPACT_ATOMS: atom_id res chain seq x y z
N MET A 1 15.97 -6.03 -10.40
CA MET A 1 16.60 -5.63 -9.12
C MET A 1 16.81 -6.81 -8.17
N PHE A 2 15.80 -7.56 -7.74
CA PHE A 2 15.96 -8.65 -6.75
C PHE A 2 17.10 -9.64 -7.09
N TRP A 3 17.24 -10.07 -8.35
CA TRP A 3 18.32 -10.96 -8.78
C TRP A 3 19.73 -10.36 -8.57
N LEU A 4 19.89 -9.07 -8.81
CA LEU A 4 21.18 -8.38 -8.60
C LEU A 4 21.51 -8.30 -7.10
N SER A 5 20.53 -8.00 -6.24
CA SER A 5 20.71 -8.03 -4.79
C SER A 5 21.06 -9.45 -4.30
N THR A 6 20.41 -10.48 -4.88
CA THR A 6 20.73 -11.88 -4.59
C THR A 6 22.18 -12.20 -4.94
N LYS A 7 22.64 -11.81 -6.12
CA LYS A 7 24.03 -12.03 -6.55
C LYS A 7 25.03 -11.33 -5.63
N TYR A 8 24.70 -10.11 -5.21
CA TYR A 8 25.57 -9.35 -4.32
C TYR A 8 25.67 -9.98 -2.93
N ILE A 9 24.55 -10.31 -2.32
CA ILE A 9 24.50 -10.85 -0.94
C ILE A 9 24.98 -12.30 -0.89
N LEU A 10 24.55 -13.15 -1.83
CA LEU A 10 24.89 -14.58 -1.85
C LEU A 10 26.14 -14.90 -2.65
N GLY A 11 26.86 -13.92 -3.19
CA GLY A 11 28.04 -14.15 -4.05
C GLY A 11 29.16 -14.97 -3.41
N LYS A 12 29.26 -14.98 -2.07
CA LYS A 12 30.22 -15.79 -1.31
C LYS A 12 29.70 -17.22 -1.00
N PHE A 13 28.44 -17.48 -1.24
CA PHE A 13 27.74 -18.69 -0.83
C PHE A 13 27.21 -19.51 -2.00
N ALA A 14 27.20 -18.94 -3.22
CA ALA A 14 26.56 -19.55 -4.37
C ALA A 14 27.28 -19.23 -5.69
N ASN A 15 27.14 -20.13 -6.67
CA ASN A 15 27.56 -19.93 -8.05
C ASN A 15 26.33 -19.59 -8.89
N PHE A 16 26.39 -18.48 -9.64
CA PHE A 16 25.23 -17.93 -10.36
C PHE A 16 25.25 -18.25 -11.85
N HIS A 17 24.07 -18.50 -12.40
CA HIS A 17 23.79 -18.73 -13.81
C HIS A 17 22.73 -17.71 -14.28
N ASP A 18 23.18 -16.66 -14.98
CA ASP A 18 22.30 -15.54 -15.37
C ASP A 18 21.32 -15.90 -16.50
N HIS A 19 21.65 -16.91 -17.30
CA HIS A 19 20.86 -17.33 -18.44
C HIS A 19 19.44 -17.80 -18.03
N ASP A 20 19.37 -18.58 -16.94
CA ASP A 20 18.12 -19.16 -16.43
C ASP A 20 17.71 -18.64 -15.04
N LEU A 21 18.39 -17.58 -14.57
CA LEU A 21 18.20 -16.98 -13.25
C LEU A 21 18.27 -18.03 -12.12
N SER A 22 19.24 -18.94 -12.22
CA SER A 22 19.48 -19.98 -11.23
C SER A 22 20.82 -19.81 -10.52
N PHE A 23 20.98 -20.43 -9.37
CA PHE A 23 22.23 -20.49 -8.64
C PHE A 23 22.36 -21.80 -7.88
N ASP A 24 23.60 -22.27 -7.73
CA ASP A 24 23.96 -23.42 -6.93
C ASP A 24 24.46 -22.93 -5.57
N LEU A 25 23.65 -23.09 -4.53
CA LEU A 25 24.00 -22.75 -3.15
C LEU A 25 24.99 -23.80 -2.62
N THR A 26 26.25 -23.41 -2.47
CA THR A 26 27.33 -24.30 -1.99
C THR A 26 27.33 -24.40 -0.47
N LYS A 27 27.09 -23.27 0.21
CA LYS A 27 26.99 -23.18 1.65
C LYS A 27 25.83 -22.28 2.05
N SER A 28 24.91 -22.79 2.84
CA SER A 28 23.79 -21.99 3.29
C SER A 28 24.19 -20.98 4.35
N PRO A 29 23.81 -19.70 4.21
CA PRO A 29 23.97 -18.71 5.27
C PRO A 29 22.93 -18.82 6.38
N ILE A 30 21.89 -19.63 6.21
CA ILE A 30 20.77 -19.82 7.14
C ILE A 30 20.43 -21.31 7.30
N LEU A 31 19.85 -21.68 8.44
CA LEU A 31 19.54 -23.08 8.76
C LEU A 31 18.42 -23.68 7.88
N ASN A 32 17.47 -22.86 7.45
CA ASN A 32 16.25 -23.31 6.77
C ASN A 32 16.35 -23.35 5.23
N ALA A 33 17.55 -23.30 4.68
CA ALA A 33 17.77 -23.40 3.24
C ALA A 33 18.86 -24.43 2.93
N PRO A 34 18.52 -25.61 2.41
CA PRO A 34 19.51 -26.64 2.08
C PRO A 34 20.41 -26.20 0.92
N SER A 35 21.64 -26.72 0.87
CA SER A 35 22.52 -26.55 -0.30
C SER A 35 21.90 -27.27 -1.51
N GLY A 36 22.06 -26.69 -2.69
CA GLY A 36 21.49 -27.23 -3.93
C GLY A 36 21.18 -26.16 -4.95
N LYS A 37 20.53 -26.57 -6.04
CA LYS A 37 20.16 -25.66 -7.13
C LYS A 37 18.86 -24.92 -6.81
N TYR A 38 18.92 -23.59 -6.90
CA TYR A 38 17.79 -22.67 -6.73
C TYR A 38 17.51 -21.93 -8.04
N GLN A 39 16.25 -21.68 -8.33
CA GLN A 39 15.88 -20.90 -9.52
C GLN A 39 14.78 -19.89 -9.21
N LEU A 40 14.96 -18.69 -9.72
CA LEU A 40 13.96 -17.63 -9.66
C LEU A 40 12.90 -17.90 -10.73
N ILE A 41 11.75 -18.42 -10.30
CA ILE A 41 10.66 -18.85 -11.17
C ILE A 41 9.53 -17.83 -11.13
N ARG A 42 9.05 -17.42 -12.32
CA ARG A 42 7.87 -16.55 -12.45
C ARG A 42 6.59 -17.36 -12.28
N LYS A 43 5.51 -16.66 -11.93
CA LYS A 43 4.17 -17.28 -11.79
C LYS A 43 3.77 -17.94 -13.12
N GLY A 44 3.54 -19.27 -13.08
CA GLY A 44 3.12 -20.06 -14.27
C GLY A 44 4.27 -20.76 -15.02
N GLU A 45 5.53 -20.52 -14.66
CA GLU A 45 6.66 -21.27 -15.25
C GLU A 45 6.77 -22.67 -14.64
N ARG A 46 7.23 -23.63 -15.46
CA ARG A 46 7.42 -25.02 -15.05
C ARG A 46 8.66 -25.15 -14.13
N ILE A 47 8.48 -25.84 -13.04
CA ILE A 47 9.57 -26.07 -12.08
C ILE A 47 10.43 -27.23 -12.60
N PRO A 48 11.75 -27.04 -12.82
CA PRO A 48 12.65 -28.12 -13.21
C PRO A 48 12.80 -29.15 -12.06
N GLU A 49 13.07 -30.39 -12.42
CA GLU A 49 13.35 -31.44 -11.44
C GLU A 49 14.59 -31.11 -10.60
N ASN A 50 14.59 -31.50 -9.32
CA ASN A 50 15.69 -31.27 -8.39
C ASN A 50 16.14 -29.81 -8.21
N THR A 51 15.20 -28.86 -8.36
CA THR A 51 15.48 -27.44 -8.22
C THR A 51 14.55 -26.84 -7.16
N PHE A 52 15.12 -26.08 -6.22
CA PHE A 52 14.35 -25.33 -5.24
C PHE A 52 13.81 -24.04 -5.85
N ILE A 53 12.56 -23.72 -5.54
CA ILE A 53 11.95 -22.46 -5.99
C ILE A 53 12.52 -21.31 -5.15
N TYR A 54 13.11 -20.33 -5.83
CA TYR A 54 13.58 -19.11 -5.21
C TYR A 54 12.59 -17.97 -5.47
N ARG A 55 12.17 -17.28 -4.40
CA ARG A 55 11.21 -16.16 -4.42
C ARG A 55 11.54 -15.19 -3.29
N LEU A 56 10.91 -14.00 -3.32
CA LEU A 56 11.01 -13.02 -2.23
C LEU A 56 10.59 -13.60 -0.86
N THR A 57 9.54 -14.41 -0.84
CA THR A 57 9.01 -15.06 0.38
C THR A 57 9.73 -16.37 0.77
N HIS A 58 10.78 -16.75 0.05
CA HIS A 58 11.62 -17.89 0.44
C HIS A 58 12.59 -17.42 1.55
N PRO A 59 12.94 -18.27 2.55
CA PRO A 59 13.87 -17.88 3.62
C PRO A 59 15.18 -17.25 3.15
N LEU A 60 15.76 -17.75 2.03
CA LEU A 60 16.92 -17.09 1.40
C LEU A 60 16.58 -15.74 0.76
N GLY A 61 15.36 -15.58 0.26
CA GLY A 61 14.90 -14.30 -0.30
C GLY A 61 14.73 -13.25 0.79
N GLU A 62 14.11 -13.62 1.90
CA GLU A 62 13.99 -12.76 3.09
C GLU A 62 15.37 -12.41 3.66
N PHE A 63 16.27 -13.39 3.80
CA PHE A 63 17.64 -13.14 4.21
C PHE A 63 18.35 -12.13 3.29
N VAL A 64 18.18 -12.25 1.97
CA VAL A 64 18.77 -11.32 0.99
C VAL A 64 18.20 -9.92 1.17
N LEU A 65 16.89 -9.79 1.36
CA LEU A 65 16.23 -8.49 1.56
C LEU A 65 16.67 -7.82 2.85
N ASP A 66 16.70 -8.56 3.94
CA ASP A 66 17.10 -8.02 5.25
C ASP A 66 18.56 -7.55 5.24
N ASN A 67 19.45 -8.35 4.64
CA ASN A 67 20.85 -7.95 4.49
C ASN A 67 21.00 -6.77 3.52
N ALA A 68 20.22 -6.72 2.44
CA ALA A 68 20.26 -5.60 1.50
C ALA A 68 19.78 -4.29 2.15
N LYS A 69 18.74 -4.34 2.99
CA LYS A 69 18.26 -3.18 3.78
C LYS A 69 19.31 -2.69 4.78
N GLY A 70 20.11 -3.58 5.34
CA GLY A 70 21.18 -3.26 6.29
C GLY A 70 22.47 -2.75 5.66
N LEU A 71 22.59 -2.73 4.33
CA LEU A 71 23.80 -2.26 3.66
C LEU A 71 23.98 -0.76 3.87
N GLN A 72 25.19 -0.40 4.30
CA GLN A 72 25.59 1.00 4.28
C GLN A 72 25.91 1.44 2.86
N THR A 73 25.32 2.56 2.45
CA THR A 73 25.50 3.14 1.12
C THR A 73 26.29 4.44 1.23
N PRO A 74 27.64 4.38 1.21
CA PRO A 74 28.47 5.57 1.27
C PRO A 74 28.25 6.44 0.03
N LYS A 75 28.58 7.74 0.15
CA LYS A 75 28.54 8.65 -0.99
C LYS A 75 29.58 8.23 -2.01
N GLN A 76 29.13 7.82 -3.18
CA GLN A 76 30.02 7.32 -4.25
C GLN A 76 29.77 8.05 -5.55
N PHE A 77 30.83 8.13 -6.37
CA PHE A 77 30.76 8.55 -7.75
C PHE A 77 30.52 7.34 -8.63
N ILE A 78 29.34 7.29 -9.28
CA ILE A 78 28.93 6.19 -10.13
C ILE A 78 28.89 6.62 -11.60
N GLN A 79 29.20 5.68 -12.47
CA GLN A 79 29.13 5.85 -13.93
C GLN A 79 28.03 4.95 -14.46
N PHE A 80 27.03 5.54 -15.09
CA PHE A 80 26.02 4.83 -15.86
C PHE A 80 26.50 4.60 -17.27
N ASP A 81 26.59 3.33 -17.67
CA ASP A 81 27.02 2.94 -19.02
C ASP A 81 25.81 2.75 -19.94
N TYR A 82 25.38 3.82 -20.58
CA TYR A 82 24.28 3.78 -21.55
C TYR A 82 24.69 3.12 -22.88
N SER A 83 25.98 3.00 -23.19
CA SER A 83 26.45 2.38 -24.43
C SER A 83 26.07 0.90 -24.53
N GLN A 84 25.94 0.22 -23.40
CA GLN A 84 25.55 -1.18 -23.27
C GLN A 84 24.03 -1.37 -23.10
N TYR A 85 23.22 -0.31 -23.08
CA TYR A 85 21.79 -0.39 -22.89
C TYR A 85 21.09 -0.80 -24.20
N GLY A 86 20.54 -2.03 -24.23
CA GLY A 86 20.04 -2.68 -25.44
C GLY A 86 18.84 -2.01 -26.13
N GLN A 87 18.32 -0.91 -25.60
CA GLN A 87 17.23 -0.13 -26.18
C GLN A 87 17.59 1.35 -26.27
N LYS A 88 17.26 1.95 -27.39
CA LYS A 88 17.46 3.39 -27.60
C LYS A 88 16.36 4.17 -26.88
N VAL A 89 16.71 4.88 -25.81
CA VAL A 89 15.80 5.74 -25.04
C VAL A 89 16.18 7.18 -25.22
N THR A 90 15.42 7.92 -26.03
CA THR A 90 15.69 9.33 -26.41
C THR A 90 15.95 10.23 -25.20
N LEU A 91 15.25 9.99 -24.09
CA LEU A 91 15.41 10.77 -22.85
C LEU A 91 16.81 10.59 -22.23
N LEU A 92 17.34 9.36 -22.24
CA LEU A 92 18.68 9.07 -21.71
C LEU A 92 19.80 9.56 -22.64
N GLU A 93 19.54 9.66 -23.94
CA GLU A 93 20.53 10.24 -24.89
C GLU A 93 20.88 11.68 -24.54
N GLY A 94 19.92 12.46 -24.04
CA GLY A 94 20.16 13.83 -23.59
C GLY A 94 21.02 13.94 -22.32
N LEU A 95 21.29 12.83 -21.64
CA LEU A 95 22.14 12.77 -20.44
C LEU A 95 23.59 12.32 -20.76
N LYS A 96 23.89 11.87 -21.99
CA LYS A 96 25.26 11.48 -22.37
C LYS A 96 26.23 12.62 -22.12
N GLY A 97 27.34 12.30 -21.44
CA GLY A 97 28.35 13.27 -21.05
C GLY A 97 27.97 14.19 -19.89
N GLN A 98 26.74 14.12 -19.41
CA GLN A 98 26.29 14.89 -18.26
C GLN A 98 26.75 14.23 -16.93
N LYS A 99 26.85 15.09 -15.90
CA LYS A 99 27.21 14.72 -14.55
C LYS A 99 26.21 15.40 -13.60
N GLY A 100 26.08 14.85 -12.41
CA GLY A 100 25.19 15.46 -11.43
C GLY A 100 25.09 14.68 -10.13
N TRP A 101 24.06 14.96 -9.38
CA TRP A 101 23.73 14.33 -8.10
C TRP A 101 22.41 13.61 -8.17
N LEU A 102 22.29 12.49 -7.46
CA LEU A 102 21.05 11.73 -7.31
C LEU A 102 20.91 11.31 -5.84
N SER A 103 19.71 11.46 -5.32
CA SER A 103 19.31 11.05 -3.97
C SER A 103 18.07 10.19 -4.02
N ILE A 104 18.00 9.19 -3.17
CA ILE A 104 16.79 8.44 -2.89
C ILE A 104 16.46 8.59 -1.41
N THR A 105 15.24 9.06 -1.13
CA THR A 105 14.70 9.23 0.20
C THR A 105 13.43 8.40 0.34
N VAL A 106 13.24 7.72 1.47
CA VAL A 106 11.98 7.07 1.83
C VAL A 106 11.20 8.05 2.70
N LEU A 107 9.97 8.31 2.30
CA LEU A 107 8.95 8.96 3.10
C LEU A 107 8.07 7.87 3.71
N SER A 108 8.15 7.65 5.00
CA SER A 108 7.24 6.77 5.74
C SER A 108 6.14 7.60 6.38
N LEU A 109 4.89 7.20 6.12
CA LEU A 109 3.70 7.78 6.72
C LEU A 109 3.03 6.72 7.59
N ASP A 110 2.87 7.04 8.86
CA ASP A 110 2.06 6.25 9.78
C ASP A 110 0.66 6.89 9.83
N SER A 111 -0.23 6.45 8.94
CA SER A 111 -1.61 6.90 8.84
C SER A 111 -2.60 5.74 9.00
N PHE A 112 -3.59 5.57 8.11
CA PHE A 112 -4.52 4.42 8.13
C PHE A 112 -3.81 3.07 7.95
N GLN A 113 -2.76 3.08 7.14
CA GLN A 113 -1.82 2.00 6.95
C GLN A 113 -0.42 2.60 6.97
N GLU A 114 0.57 1.79 7.32
CA GLU A 114 1.96 2.19 7.18
C GLU A 114 2.30 2.22 5.69
N GLU A 115 2.56 3.41 5.17
CA GLU A 115 2.88 3.65 3.76
C GLU A 115 4.31 4.14 3.62
N GLU A 116 5.01 3.58 2.65
CA GLU A 116 6.36 4.03 2.28
C GLU A 116 6.36 4.52 0.83
N HIS A 117 6.80 5.75 0.63
CA HIS A 117 6.95 6.37 -0.68
C HIS A 117 8.43 6.63 -0.97
N ILE A 118 8.89 6.18 -2.14
CA ILE A 118 10.26 6.44 -2.59
C ILE A 118 10.28 7.78 -3.33
N VAL A 119 11.05 8.73 -2.82
CA VAL A 119 11.28 10.05 -3.44
C VAL A 119 12.64 10.03 -4.10
N ILE A 120 12.68 10.08 -5.43
CA ILE A 120 13.89 10.13 -6.22
C ILE A 120 14.11 11.58 -6.65
N THR A 121 15.28 12.12 -6.32
CA THR A 121 15.67 13.48 -6.71
C THR A 121 16.99 13.41 -7.47
N ALA A 122 17.05 13.96 -8.66
CA ALA A 122 18.30 14.10 -9.38
C ALA A 122 18.42 15.47 -10.03
N MET A 123 19.65 15.94 -10.12
CA MET A 123 20.00 17.22 -10.71
C MET A 123 21.36 17.12 -11.40
N THR A 124 21.48 17.75 -12.55
CA THR A 124 22.76 17.89 -13.26
C THR A 124 23.65 18.94 -12.59
N ASP A 125 24.95 18.92 -12.84
CA ASP A 125 25.88 19.89 -12.27
C ASP A 125 25.62 21.34 -12.76
N ASP A 126 24.90 21.52 -13.89
CA ASP A 126 24.43 22.82 -14.38
C ASP A 126 23.11 23.29 -13.74
N GLY A 127 22.57 22.55 -12.79
CA GLY A 127 21.39 22.91 -12.01
C GLY A 127 20.04 22.48 -12.61
N ARG A 128 20.03 21.70 -13.69
CA ARG A 128 18.80 21.15 -14.27
C ARG A 128 18.29 20.00 -13.43
N VAL A 129 17.07 20.11 -12.91
CA VAL A 129 16.37 19.04 -12.20
C VAL A 129 15.85 18.02 -13.22
N LEU A 130 16.06 16.73 -12.93
CA LEU A 130 15.54 15.63 -13.73
C LEU A 130 14.14 15.23 -13.22
N ASP A 131 13.25 14.89 -14.15
CA ASP A 131 11.95 14.31 -13.78
C ASP A 131 12.09 12.87 -13.26
N VAL A 132 11.06 12.40 -12.57
CA VAL A 132 11.06 11.08 -11.89
C VAL A 132 11.21 9.96 -12.91
N ASP A 133 10.49 10.04 -14.06
CA ASP A 133 10.55 9.01 -15.11
C ASP A 133 11.97 8.86 -15.67
N LEU A 134 12.68 9.98 -15.83
CA LEU A 134 14.06 9.99 -16.30
C LEU A 134 15.00 9.39 -15.25
N CYS A 135 14.78 9.71 -13.97
CA CYS A 135 15.54 9.15 -12.86
C CYS A 135 15.36 7.63 -12.77
N GLU A 136 14.11 7.14 -12.87
CA GLU A 136 13.82 5.71 -12.84
C GLU A 136 14.47 4.95 -13.99
N ARG A 137 14.48 5.54 -15.19
CA ARG A 137 15.17 4.96 -16.36
C ARG A 137 16.68 4.97 -16.19
N LEU A 138 17.25 6.03 -15.62
CA LEU A 138 18.67 6.11 -15.32
C LEU A 138 19.10 5.01 -14.35
N LEU A 139 18.29 4.72 -13.32
CA LEU A 139 18.53 3.64 -12.36
C LEU A 139 18.42 2.22 -12.96
N GLN A 140 17.86 2.07 -14.16
CA GLN A 140 17.83 0.79 -14.89
C GLN A 140 19.10 0.55 -15.72
N VAL A 141 19.91 1.58 -15.95
CA VAL A 141 21.17 1.49 -16.68
C VAL A 141 22.22 0.83 -15.80
N ASN A 142 23.07 -0.01 -16.40
CA ASN A 142 24.20 -0.61 -15.68
C ASN A 142 25.12 0.48 -15.13
N ALA A 143 25.47 0.36 -13.87
CA ALA A 143 26.32 1.34 -13.21
C ALA A 143 27.57 0.69 -12.61
N THR A 144 28.67 1.42 -12.63
CA THR A 144 29.92 1.04 -11.99
C THR A 144 30.36 2.13 -11.02
N VAL A 145 30.87 1.72 -9.87
CA VAL A 145 31.45 2.64 -8.89
C VAL A 145 32.83 3.04 -9.38
N LEU A 146 33.11 4.35 -9.44
CA LEU A 146 34.39 4.89 -9.82
C LEU A 146 35.28 5.21 -8.63
N SER A 147 34.73 5.89 -7.64
CA SER A 147 35.45 6.33 -6.43
C SER A 147 34.47 6.72 -5.33
N ASP A 148 34.94 6.86 -4.13
CA ASP A 148 34.22 7.54 -3.07
C ASP A 148 34.16 9.05 -3.34
N VAL A 149 33.07 9.70 -2.89
CA VAL A 149 32.89 11.15 -3.03
C VAL A 149 33.22 11.82 -1.72
N VAL A 150 34.24 12.70 -1.78
CA VAL A 150 34.64 13.56 -0.66
C VAL A 150 33.90 14.90 -0.70
N ASP A 151 33.35 15.26 -1.87
CA ASP A 151 32.66 16.54 -2.10
C ASP A 151 31.43 16.68 -1.18
N THR A 152 31.19 17.90 -0.74
CA THR A 152 29.95 18.26 -0.06
C THR A 152 28.80 18.29 -1.06
N ILE A 153 27.61 17.89 -0.61
CA ILE A 153 26.39 18.01 -1.40
C ILE A 153 26.12 19.49 -1.65
N PRO A 154 25.91 19.93 -2.92
CA PRO A 154 25.59 21.33 -3.21
C PRO A 154 24.30 21.79 -2.51
N ASP A 155 24.31 22.99 -1.93
CA ASP A 155 23.14 23.54 -1.22
C ASP A 155 21.89 23.58 -2.11
N LEU A 156 22.06 23.89 -3.40
CA LEU A 156 20.97 23.88 -4.37
C LEU A 156 20.36 22.46 -4.53
N PHE A 157 21.17 21.43 -4.50
CA PHE A 157 20.68 20.06 -4.59
C PHE A 157 20.00 19.63 -3.29
N GLN A 158 20.53 20.02 -2.12
CA GLN A 158 19.87 19.75 -0.84
C GLN A 158 18.50 20.43 -0.78
N ALA A 159 18.39 21.68 -1.17
CA ALA A 159 17.11 22.41 -1.24
C ALA A 159 16.10 21.73 -2.20
N ASN A 160 16.61 21.13 -3.29
CA ASN A 160 15.75 20.37 -4.20
C ASN A 160 15.27 19.04 -3.59
N ILE A 161 16.10 18.33 -2.83
CA ILE A 161 15.70 17.13 -2.07
C ILE A 161 14.55 17.51 -1.12
N ASP A 162 14.73 18.57 -0.33
CA ASP A 162 13.73 19.01 0.65
C ASP A 162 12.42 19.42 -0.04
N LYS A 163 12.50 20.10 -1.19
CA LYS A 163 11.34 20.47 -1.98
C LYS A 163 10.59 19.23 -2.51
N GLN A 164 11.28 18.27 -3.10
CA GLN A 164 10.65 17.05 -3.63
C GLN A 164 10.03 16.22 -2.51
N TYR A 165 10.68 16.16 -1.36
CA TYR A 165 10.12 15.54 -0.17
C TYR A 165 8.80 16.20 0.24
N GLN A 166 8.74 17.54 0.32
CA GLN A 166 7.52 18.25 0.68
C GLN A 166 6.39 18.04 -0.34
N VAL A 167 6.71 17.98 -1.63
CA VAL A 167 5.72 17.68 -2.68
C VAL A 167 5.16 16.28 -2.49
N ALA A 168 6.01 15.29 -2.25
CA ALA A 168 5.59 13.91 -2.02
C ALA A 168 4.74 13.78 -0.74
N LEU A 169 5.15 14.45 0.34
CA LEU A 169 4.40 14.49 1.60
C LEU A 169 3.01 15.10 1.42
N ASN A 170 2.92 16.26 0.78
CA ASN A 170 1.63 16.91 0.54
C ASN A 170 0.72 16.03 -0.31
N HIS A 171 1.24 15.40 -1.36
CA HIS A 171 0.47 14.49 -2.20
C HIS A 171 -0.05 13.27 -1.42
N ALA A 172 0.78 12.67 -0.59
CA ALA A 172 0.39 11.54 0.24
C ALA A 172 -0.67 11.95 1.29
N LEU A 173 -0.55 13.15 1.89
CA LEU A 173 -1.55 13.68 2.81
C LEU A 173 -2.89 13.95 2.10
N GLU A 174 -2.88 14.51 0.89
CA GLU A 174 -4.09 14.72 0.07
C GLU A 174 -4.81 13.40 -0.23
N LEU A 175 -4.07 12.35 -0.57
CA LEU A 175 -4.63 11.01 -0.80
C LEU A 175 -5.24 10.43 0.49
N ASN A 176 -4.60 10.62 1.62
CA ASN A 176 -5.12 10.18 2.91
C ASN A 176 -6.39 10.95 3.31
N ASP A 177 -6.45 12.27 3.07
CA ASP A 177 -7.65 13.08 3.29
C ASP A 177 -8.81 12.64 2.39
N GLU A 178 -8.55 12.31 1.13
CA GLU A 178 -9.56 11.79 0.21
C GLU A 178 -10.07 10.41 0.67
N PHE A 179 -9.17 9.54 1.13
CA PHE A 179 -9.54 8.25 1.70
C PHE A 179 -10.40 8.42 2.95
N PHE A 180 -9.99 9.31 3.87
CA PHE A 180 -10.76 9.62 5.08
C PHE A 180 -12.18 10.07 4.75
N ARG A 181 -12.35 11.01 3.81
CA ARG A 181 -13.68 11.48 3.39
C ARG A 181 -14.52 10.33 2.85
N LYS A 182 -13.97 9.49 1.99
CA LYS A 182 -14.68 8.32 1.43
C LYS A 182 -15.11 7.33 2.50
N GLU A 183 -14.26 7.06 3.48
CA GLU A 183 -14.60 6.14 4.56
C GLU A 183 -15.65 6.74 5.51
N ARG A 184 -15.55 8.03 5.80
CA ARG A 184 -16.56 8.76 6.56
C ARG A 184 -17.92 8.74 5.87
N ASP A 185 -17.97 9.03 4.57
CA ASP A 185 -19.19 8.99 3.78
C ASP A 185 -19.85 7.60 3.80
N LYS A 186 -19.05 6.54 3.73
CA LYS A 186 -19.55 5.15 3.87
C LYS A 186 -20.16 4.88 5.24
N LEU A 187 -19.57 5.41 6.31
CA LEU A 187 -20.11 5.26 7.67
C LEU A 187 -21.42 6.04 7.84
N GLU A 188 -21.50 7.24 7.29
CA GLU A 188 -22.72 8.03 7.26
C GLU A 188 -23.82 7.28 6.51
N GLN A 189 -23.52 6.76 5.32
CA GLN A 189 -24.48 5.98 4.51
C GLN A 189 -24.91 4.69 5.24
N TRP A 190 -23.98 3.99 5.89
CA TRP A 190 -24.32 2.82 6.70
C TRP A 190 -25.31 3.16 7.84
N ALA A 191 -25.10 4.30 8.50
CA ALA A 191 -25.99 4.76 9.56
C ALA A 191 -27.40 5.07 9.01
N GLU A 192 -27.49 5.80 7.90
CA GLU A 192 -28.74 6.12 7.21
C GLU A 192 -29.50 4.84 6.77
N ASP A 193 -28.80 3.90 6.12
CA ASP A 193 -29.39 2.63 5.68
C ASP A 193 -29.89 1.79 6.87
N SER A 194 -29.16 1.83 7.98
CA SER A 194 -29.54 1.12 9.21
C SER A 194 -30.81 1.72 9.83
N LEU A 195 -30.91 3.05 9.89
CA LEU A 195 -32.10 3.76 10.36
C LEU A 195 -33.31 3.48 9.48
N LEU A 196 -33.11 3.56 8.16
CA LEU A 196 -34.17 3.26 7.18
C LEU A 196 -34.70 1.82 7.32
N ALA A 197 -33.84 0.86 7.60
CA ALA A 197 -34.23 -0.52 7.84
C ALA A 197 -35.11 -0.66 9.09
N VAL A 198 -34.79 0.06 10.17
CA VAL A 198 -35.58 0.08 11.41
C VAL A 198 -36.96 0.73 11.20
N GLU A 199 -36.98 1.87 10.48
CA GLU A 199 -38.23 2.55 10.13
C GLU A 199 -39.17 1.66 9.29
N LYS A 200 -38.57 0.95 8.30
CA LYS A 200 -39.31 -0.01 7.47
C LYS A 200 -39.93 -1.14 8.26
N MET A 201 -39.21 -1.70 9.24
CA MET A 201 -39.74 -2.72 10.12
C MET A 201 -40.97 -2.21 10.90
N LEU A 202 -40.92 -0.96 11.38
CA LEU A 202 -42.06 -0.34 12.06
C LEU A 202 -43.26 -0.14 11.12
N GLU A 203 -43.01 0.25 9.87
CA GLU A 203 -44.04 0.43 8.85
C GLU A 203 -44.70 -0.90 8.46
N ASP A 204 -43.93 -1.98 8.33
CA ASP A 204 -44.41 -3.32 8.03
C ASP A 204 -45.37 -3.82 9.17
N ILE A 205 -45.02 -3.54 10.43
CA ILE A 205 -45.92 -3.85 11.57
C ILE A 205 -47.22 -3.04 11.49
N LYS A 206 -47.17 -1.76 11.12
CA LYS A 206 -48.38 -0.94 10.95
C LYS A 206 -49.29 -1.47 9.83
N LEU A 207 -48.69 -1.87 8.69
CA LEU A 207 -49.41 -2.46 7.57
C LEU A 207 -50.06 -3.80 7.96
N LYS A 208 -49.34 -4.66 8.69
CA LYS A 208 -49.86 -5.91 9.23
C LYS A 208 -51.07 -5.68 10.14
N ILE A 209 -50.99 -4.73 11.07
CA ILE A 209 -52.14 -4.37 11.94
C ILE A 209 -53.34 -3.90 11.12
N SER A 210 -53.09 -3.06 10.10
CA SER A 210 -54.13 -2.57 9.20
C SER A 210 -54.83 -3.70 8.42
N SER A 211 -54.08 -4.69 7.93
CA SER A 211 -54.59 -5.87 7.24
C SER A 211 -55.44 -6.72 8.17
N LEU A 212 -54.90 -7.07 9.35
CA LEU A 212 -55.59 -7.85 10.34
C LEU A 212 -56.93 -7.20 10.79
N LYS A 213 -56.95 -5.85 10.94
CA LYS A 213 -58.18 -5.11 11.25
C LYS A 213 -59.22 -5.16 10.13
N ARG A 214 -58.78 -5.18 8.85
CA ARG A 214 -59.72 -5.38 7.71
C ARG A 214 -60.29 -6.78 7.67
N GLU A 215 -59.44 -7.77 7.92
CA GLU A 215 -59.81 -9.20 7.96
C GLU A 215 -60.78 -9.48 9.12
N SER A 216 -60.53 -8.96 10.31
CA SER A 216 -61.42 -9.08 11.47
C SER A 216 -62.82 -8.54 11.19
N ARG A 217 -62.93 -7.41 10.46
CA ARG A 217 -64.22 -6.85 10.07
C ARG A 217 -65.02 -7.69 9.06
N LYS A 218 -64.34 -8.61 8.34
CA LYS A 218 -64.91 -9.50 7.36
C LYS A 218 -64.98 -10.94 7.82
N ALA A 219 -64.73 -11.21 9.09
CA ALA A 219 -64.73 -12.55 9.66
C ALA A 219 -66.08 -13.23 9.52
N PRO A 220 -66.15 -14.47 9.02
CA PRO A 220 -67.41 -15.18 8.77
C PRO A 220 -68.06 -15.70 10.06
N ASP A 221 -67.30 -15.84 11.13
CA ASP A 221 -67.75 -16.38 12.43
C ASP A 221 -67.02 -15.71 13.61
N ILE A 222 -67.62 -15.84 14.79
CA ILE A 222 -67.16 -15.23 16.06
C ILE A 222 -65.78 -15.81 16.49
N GLU A 223 -65.50 -17.05 16.19
CA GLU A 223 -64.26 -17.72 16.57
C GLU A 223 -63.09 -17.20 15.78
N THR A 224 -63.26 -17.04 14.46
CA THR A 224 -62.28 -16.40 13.56
C THR A 224 -62.05 -14.94 13.94
N GLU A 225 -63.09 -14.19 14.26
CA GLU A 225 -62.99 -12.79 14.71
C GLU A 225 -62.16 -12.69 16.00
N LYS A 226 -62.42 -13.56 16.98
CA LYS A 226 -61.69 -13.59 18.24
C LYS A 226 -60.20 -13.88 18.04
N ARG A 227 -59.88 -14.86 17.20
CA ARG A 227 -58.50 -15.19 16.86
C ARG A 227 -57.75 -13.98 16.21
N LEU A 228 -58.40 -13.33 15.22
CA LEU A 228 -57.85 -12.14 14.58
C LEU A 228 -57.66 -10.97 15.57
N GLN A 229 -58.56 -10.79 16.53
CA GLN A 229 -58.43 -9.81 17.58
C GLN A 229 -57.23 -10.08 18.49
N GLU A 230 -56.97 -11.35 18.84
CA GLU A 230 -55.78 -11.73 19.60
C GLU A 230 -54.48 -11.45 18.81
N GLU A 231 -54.48 -11.70 17.50
CA GLU A 231 -53.34 -11.37 16.63
C GLU A 231 -53.13 -9.87 16.53
N ILE A 232 -54.19 -9.07 16.42
CA ILE A 232 -54.11 -7.60 16.44
C ILE A 232 -53.49 -7.11 17.76
N GLN A 233 -53.91 -7.64 18.89
CA GLN A 233 -53.36 -7.24 20.19
C GLN A 233 -51.88 -7.58 20.29
N LYS A 234 -51.47 -8.76 19.81
CA LYS A 234 -50.04 -9.14 19.76
C LYS A 234 -49.24 -8.17 18.89
N ALA A 235 -49.70 -7.88 17.67
CA ALA A 235 -49.03 -6.95 16.76
C ALA A 235 -49.00 -5.50 17.28
N GLU A 236 -50.06 -5.05 18.00
CA GLU A 236 -50.06 -3.73 18.65
C GLU A 236 -49.06 -3.66 19.82
N LYS A 237 -48.90 -4.75 20.57
CA LYS A 237 -47.89 -4.86 21.63
C LYS A 237 -46.49 -4.84 21.03
N GLU A 238 -46.27 -5.58 19.95
CA GLU A 238 -45.01 -5.60 19.20
C GLU A 238 -44.69 -4.20 18.67
N LYS A 239 -45.64 -3.51 18.04
CA LYS A 239 -45.50 -2.12 17.58
C LYS A 239 -45.05 -1.17 18.70
N ARG A 240 -45.65 -1.27 19.89
CA ARG A 240 -45.28 -0.43 21.04
C ARG A 240 -43.84 -0.71 21.47
N ARG A 241 -43.48 -2.00 21.56
CA ARG A 241 -42.11 -2.42 21.90
C ARG A 241 -41.11 -1.91 20.87
N MET A 242 -41.39 -2.10 19.59
CA MET A 242 -40.50 -1.63 18.50
C MET A 242 -40.36 -0.12 18.53
N ARG A 243 -41.43 0.62 18.82
CA ARG A 243 -41.37 2.07 18.90
C ARG A 243 -40.49 2.59 20.06
N GLN A 244 -40.42 1.86 21.17
CA GLN A 244 -39.48 2.18 22.24
C GLN A 244 -38.04 1.83 21.86
N GLN A 245 -37.84 0.71 21.18
CA GLN A 245 -36.53 0.26 20.75
C GLN A 245 -35.93 1.11 19.60
N VAL A 246 -36.77 1.78 18.79
CA VAL A 246 -36.30 2.64 17.70
C VAL A 246 -35.35 3.73 18.23
N PHE A 247 -35.74 4.44 19.29
CA PHE A 247 -34.88 5.49 19.87
C PHE A 247 -33.58 4.90 20.42
N ASP A 248 -33.62 3.78 21.11
CA ASP A 248 -32.43 3.13 21.65
C ASP A 248 -31.50 2.68 20.51
N ILE A 249 -32.05 2.18 19.38
CA ILE A 249 -31.31 1.76 18.21
C ILE A 249 -30.75 2.96 17.43
N GLU A 250 -31.50 4.06 17.32
CA GLU A 250 -31.04 5.32 16.70
C GLU A 250 -29.83 5.86 17.45
N ASP A 251 -29.90 5.91 18.79
CA ASP A 251 -28.79 6.36 19.63
C ASP A 251 -27.58 5.42 19.49
N GLU A 252 -27.80 4.09 19.50
CA GLU A 252 -26.73 3.08 19.34
C GLU A 252 -26.02 3.19 17.97
N ILE A 253 -26.79 3.43 16.89
CA ILE A 253 -26.25 3.63 15.55
C ILE A 253 -25.43 4.92 15.50
N ALA A 254 -25.93 6.01 16.07
CA ALA A 254 -25.25 7.28 16.14
C ALA A 254 -23.94 7.18 16.92
N ASP A 255 -23.98 6.61 18.12
CA ASP A 255 -22.79 6.39 18.96
C ASP A 255 -21.73 5.55 18.25
N LYS A 256 -22.16 4.51 17.55
CA LYS A 256 -21.26 3.62 16.81
C LYS A 256 -20.63 4.30 15.60
N ARG A 257 -21.42 5.09 14.85
CA ARG A 257 -20.89 5.94 13.76
C ARG A 257 -19.86 6.90 14.29
N ASP A 258 -20.17 7.64 15.34
CA ASP A 258 -19.30 8.67 15.90
C ASP A 258 -18.00 8.05 16.45
N ALA A 259 -18.07 6.92 17.16
CA ALA A 259 -16.90 6.20 17.62
C ALA A 259 -16.00 5.71 16.46
N MET A 260 -16.59 5.31 15.34
CA MET A 260 -15.83 4.91 14.15
C MET A 260 -15.18 6.12 13.46
N ILE A 261 -15.88 7.25 13.38
CA ILE A 261 -15.33 8.50 12.83
C ILE A 261 -14.18 8.99 13.71
N ASP A 262 -14.34 9.03 15.02
CA ASP A 262 -13.27 9.40 15.96
C ASP A 262 -12.03 8.49 15.81
N ALA A 263 -12.24 7.18 15.64
CA ALA A 263 -11.15 6.24 15.41
C ALA A 263 -10.42 6.49 14.07
N LEU A 264 -11.15 6.91 13.03
CA LEU A 264 -10.56 7.33 11.75
C LEU A 264 -9.74 8.62 11.91
N GLU A 265 -10.29 9.63 12.61
CA GLU A 265 -9.60 10.90 12.86
C GLU A 265 -8.31 10.72 13.65
N GLN A 266 -8.31 9.85 14.68
CA GLN A 266 -7.11 9.53 15.44
C GLN A 266 -6.01 8.91 14.59
N ARG A 267 -6.35 8.17 13.54
CA ARG A 267 -5.37 7.59 12.61
C ARG A 267 -4.79 8.62 11.62
N LEU A 268 -5.53 9.68 11.31
CA LEU A 268 -5.07 10.71 10.38
C LEU A 268 -3.89 11.55 10.94
N HIS A 269 -3.81 11.71 12.27
CA HIS A 269 -2.84 12.58 12.95
C HIS A 269 -1.48 11.94 13.26
N ARG A 270 -1.04 10.93 12.49
CA ARG A 270 0.22 10.23 12.74
C ARG A 270 1.42 10.88 12.04
N SER A 271 2.62 10.48 12.47
CA SER A 271 3.87 11.12 12.11
C SER A 271 4.37 10.73 10.72
N SER A 272 5.01 11.67 10.02
CA SER A 272 5.83 11.39 8.85
C SER A 272 7.31 11.32 9.22
N LYS A 273 8.04 10.38 8.61
CA LYS A 273 9.49 10.24 8.77
C LYS A 273 10.17 10.23 7.41
N ALA A 274 11.24 11.01 7.29
CA ALA A 274 12.12 10.97 6.13
C ALA A 274 13.38 10.18 6.47
N GLU A 275 13.74 9.25 5.60
CA GLU A 275 15.00 8.53 5.69
C GLU A 275 15.72 8.61 4.33
N ASN A 276 16.87 9.29 4.31
CA ASN A 276 17.69 9.32 3.11
C ASN A 276 18.47 8.01 3.00
N LEU A 277 18.16 7.21 1.97
CA LEU A 277 18.82 5.92 1.76
C LEU A 277 20.25 6.11 1.24
N PHE A 278 20.43 6.99 0.25
CA PHE A 278 21.76 7.33 -0.27
C PHE A 278 21.74 8.60 -1.11
N VAL A 279 22.93 9.17 -1.23
CA VAL A 279 23.24 10.24 -2.17
C VAL A 279 24.47 9.83 -2.97
N VAL A 280 24.39 9.92 -4.28
CA VAL A 280 25.49 9.58 -5.18
C VAL A 280 25.75 10.71 -6.17
N LYS A 281 27.03 10.89 -6.52
CA LYS A 281 27.41 11.67 -7.71
C LYS A 281 27.37 10.74 -8.90
N TRP A 282 26.87 11.20 -10.03
CA TRP A 282 26.73 10.36 -11.21
C TRP A 282 27.31 11.02 -12.47
N LYS A 283 27.67 10.18 -13.45
CA LYS A 283 27.86 10.57 -14.84
C LYS A 283 27.31 9.51 -15.78
N VAL A 284 26.94 9.91 -16.99
CA VAL A 284 26.48 9.01 -18.06
C VAL A 284 27.49 8.99 -19.19
N ILE A 285 27.84 7.79 -19.70
CA ILE A 285 28.72 7.62 -20.87
C ILE A 285 27.97 6.93 -22.00
#